data_182565fff08d6231c0727f2e45fc2fd4
#
_entry.id   182565fff08d6231c0727f2e45fc2fd4
#
_cell.length_a   1.000
_cell.length_b   1.000
_cell.length_c   1.000
_cell.angle_alpha   90.00
_cell.angle_beta   90.00
_cell.angle_gamma   90.00
#
_symmetry.space_group_name_H-M   'P 1'
#
loop_
_entity.id
_entity.type
_entity.pdbx_description
1 polymer ?
#
loop_
_entity_poly.entity_id
_entity_poly.type
_entity_poly.pdbx_seq_one_letter_code
_entity_poly.pdbx_strand_id
1 'polypeptide(L)'
;MKQQLNGVKRHSIPFAFTPLLKTTSVLMLFACVITSCQKHLKESVNDMQSMNAKNTQAEVLNFYSGLSAQTTLELQQARAATARYRNFDNAIKDGYADINVIVPNMGHHYMKTTILDDKFDYKQPEILVYNKEEDGSFQLVAMEYAIPLNLSLDAPEGFTGSEDVWDRNTGFGLWLLHAWVWSFNSNGVFNPTNPSVHTH
;
A
#
# COMPACT_ATOMS: atom_id res chain seq x y z
N MET A 1 46.92 37.05 15.42
CA MET A 1 45.94 38.06 15.80
C MET A 1 44.89 37.47 16.70
N LYS A 2 44.85 37.95 17.95
CA LYS A 2 43.89 37.54 19.01
C LYS A 2 42.60 38.32 18.86
N GLN A 3 41.45 37.69 19.06
CA GLN A 3 40.23 38.28 19.62
C GLN A 3 39.32 37.10 20.01
N GLN A 4 39.08 36.91 21.21
CA GLN A 4 38.28 37.46 22.31
C GLN A 4 36.88 36.88 22.35
N LEU A 5 36.69 36.07 23.39
CA LEU A 5 35.42 35.52 23.90
C LEU A 5 34.57 36.64 24.52
N ASN A 6 33.26 36.63 24.27
CA ASN A 6 32.30 37.37 25.10
C ASN A 6 31.22 36.43 25.63
N GLY A 7 31.18 36.38 26.94
CA GLY A 7 30.28 35.57 27.74
C GLY A 7 28.85 36.11 27.80
N VAL A 8 27.91 35.21 27.91
CA VAL A 8 26.49 35.50 28.20
C VAL A 8 26.20 35.16 29.67
N LYS A 9 25.74 36.18 30.37
CA LYS A 9 25.32 36.12 31.79
C LYS A 9 24.07 35.28 32.01
N ARG A 10 24.14 34.41 32.98
CA ARG A 10 22.99 33.73 33.60
C ARG A 10 22.28 34.69 34.56
N HIS A 11 20.99 34.88 34.41
CA HIS A 11 20.13 35.48 35.42
C HIS A 11 19.40 34.40 36.20
N SER A 12 19.70 34.32 37.46
CA SER A 12 18.99 33.55 38.50
C SER A 12 17.85 34.40 39.03
N ILE A 13 16.65 33.83 39.15
CA ILE A 13 15.49 34.42 39.80
C ILE A 13 15.23 33.65 41.09
N PRO A 14 15.03 34.33 42.22
CA PRO A 14 14.90 33.65 43.52
C PRO A 14 13.49 33.16 43.81
N PHE A 15 13.44 32.01 44.50
CA PHE A 15 12.26 31.43 45.13
C PHE A 15 11.80 32.31 46.29
N ALA A 16 10.49 32.62 46.31
CA ALA A 16 9.84 33.14 47.52
C ALA A 16 8.81 32.13 48.05
N PHE A 17 9.07 31.63 49.24
CA PHE A 17 8.15 30.87 50.07
C PHE A 17 7.26 31.82 50.86
N THR A 18 5.94 31.55 50.90
CA THR A 18 5.06 32.00 52.00
C THR A 18 3.99 30.94 52.31
N PRO A 19 3.58 30.81 53.56
CA PRO A 19 2.92 29.60 54.06
C PRO A 19 1.42 29.74 54.31
N LEU A 20 0.80 28.58 54.29
CA LEU A 20 -0.26 28.08 55.20
C LEU A 20 -1.47 28.96 55.51
N LEU A 21 -2.63 28.56 55.06
CA LEU A 21 -3.84 28.66 55.87
C LEU A 21 -4.78 27.47 55.62
N LYS A 22 -5.06 26.73 56.72
CA LYS A 22 -6.04 25.64 56.81
C LYS A 22 -7.45 26.21 56.83
N THR A 23 -8.36 25.67 55.98
CA THR A 23 -9.78 25.58 56.32
C THR A 23 -10.38 24.35 55.69
N THR A 24 -10.93 23.53 56.56
CA THR A 24 -11.79 22.40 56.32
C THR A 24 -13.08 22.79 55.59
N SER A 25 -13.49 22.05 54.58
CA SER A 25 -14.91 21.73 54.39
C SER A 25 -15.08 20.50 53.50
N VAL A 26 -15.83 19.58 54.02
CA VAL A 26 -16.40 18.38 53.45
C VAL A 26 -17.43 18.81 52.38
N LEU A 27 -17.40 18.25 51.24
CA LEU A 27 -18.49 17.80 50.36
C LEU A 27 -18.07 17.80 48.88
N MET A 28 -17.83 16.69 48.32
CA MET A 28 -18.26 16.35 46.92
C MET A 28 -17.77 14.95 46.55
N LEU A 29 -18.59 14.01 46.89
CA LEU A 29 -18.74 12.77 46.16
C LEU A 29 -19.66 13.05 44.95
N PHE A 30 -19.37 12.44 43.83
CA PHE A 30 -20.12 12.43 42.57
C PHE A 30 -19.62 13.38 41.46
N ALA A 31 -18.56 12.99 40.77
CA ALA A 31 -18.37 13.27 39.33
C ALA A 31 -17.15 12.53 38.75
N CYS A 32 -17.10 11.23 38.77
CA CYS A 32 -16.06 10.46 38.05
C CYS A 32 -16.62 9.15 37.51
N VAL A 33 -17.63 9.18 36.60
CA VAL A 33 -18.06 7.93 35.94
C VAL A 33 -18.48 8.15 34.45
N ILE A 34 -18.13 9.19 33.77
CA ILE A 34 -18.53 9.32 32.34
C ILE A 34 -17.38 9.44 31.34
N THR A 35 -16.12 9.38 31.75
CA THR A 35 -15.00 9.42 30.79
C THR A 35 -14.52 8.05 30.30
N SER A 36 -14.98 6.95 30.90
CA SER A 36 -14.53 5.60 30.53
C SER A 36 -15.29 5.00 29.34
N CYS A 37 -16.53 5.39 29.08
CA CYS A 37 -17.32 4.83 27.98
C CYS A 37 -16.96 5.34 26.59
N GLN A 38 -16.45 6.58 26.49
CA GLN A 38 -16.10 7.12 25.14
C GLN A 38 -14.80 6.54 24.57
N LYS A 39 -13.86 6.14 25.43
CA LYS A 39 -12.61 5.52 24.96
C LYS A 39 -12.85 4.11 24.44
N HIS A 40 -13.70 3.35 25.13
CA HIS A 40 -14.03 1.97 24.75
C HIS A 40 -14.88 1.90 23.45
N LEU A 41 -15.75 2.89 23.23
CA LEU A 41 -16.54 2.97 21.98
C LEU A 41 -15.68 3.36 20.79
N LYS A 42 -14.67 4.24 20.94
CA LYS A 42 -13.74 4.58 19.86
C LYS A 42 -12.79 3.43 19.52
N GLU A 43 -12.31 2.67 20.49
CA GLU A 43 -11.49 1.48 20.24
C GLU A 43 -12.29 0.40 19.51
N SER A 44 -13.53 0.13 19.91
CA SER A 44 -14.37 -0.89 19.27
C SER A 44 -14.78 -0.50 17.84
N VAL A 45 -15.01 0.79 17.56
CA VAL A 45 -15.31 1.28 16.19
C VAL A 45 -14.08 1.22 15.30
N ASN A 46 -12.91 1.57 15.81
CA ASN A 46 -11.66 1.45 15.07
C ASN A 46 -11.28 -0.02 14.78
N ASP A 47 -11.53 -0.92 15.73
CA ASP A 47 -11.32 -2.36 15.54
C ASP A 47 -12.32 -2.94 14.53
N MET A 48 -13.58 -2.55 14.57
CA MET A 48 -14.58 -2.96 13.57
C MET A 48 -14.28 -2.39 12.19
N GLN A 49 -13.80 -1.14 12.07
CA GLN A 49 -13.38 -0.57 10.79
C GLN A 49 -12.12 -1.24 10.26
N SER A 50 -11.16 -1.59 11.12
CA SER A 50 -9.95 -2.31 10.71
C SER A 50 -10.25 -3.77 10.33
N MET A 51 -11.20 -4.43 10.98
CA MET A 51 -11.66 -5.76 10.64
C MET A 51 -12.47 -5.74 9.33
N ASN A 52 -13.35 -4.76 9.12
CA ASN A 52 -14.06 -4.60 7.86
C ASN A 52 -13.10 -4.27 6.70
N ALA A 53 -12.11 -3.41 6.90
CA ALA A 53 -11.10 -3.12 5.89
C ALA A 53 -10.24 -4.35 5.56
N LYS A 54 -9.92 -5.19 6.54
CA LYS A 54 -9.23 -6.48 6.31
C LYS A 54 -10.11 -7.49 5.59
N ASN A 55 -11.39 -7.56 5.94
CA ASN A 55 -12.34 -8.46 5.28
C ASN A 55 -12.60 -8.04 3.82
N THR A 56 -12.82 -6.74 3.55
CA THR A 56 -12.98 -6.24 2.18
C THR A 56 -11.73 -6.46 1.32
N GLN A 57 -10.55 -6.48 1.93
CA GLN A 57 -9.28 -6.71 1.22
C GLN A 57 -9.03 -8.20 0.89
N ALA A 58 -9.53 -9.12 1.71
CA ALA A 58 -9.47 -10.56 1.41
C ALA A 58 -10.51 -10.97 0.35
N GLU A 59 -11.58 -10.20 0.19
CA GLU A 59 -12.73 -10.56 -0.65
C GLU A 59 -12.42 -10.58 -2.14
N VAL A 60 -11.53 -9.69 -2.66
CA VAL A 60 -11.23 -9.63 -4.10
C VAL A 60 -10.75 -10.99 -4.63
N LEU A 61 -9.88 -11.69 -3.90
CA LEU A 61 -9.33 -12.97 -4.33
C LEU A 61 -10.34 -14.13 -4.18
N ASN A 62 -11.31 -13.99 -3.27
CA ASN A 62 -12.36 -14.99 -3.09
C ASN A 62 -13.39 -15.03 -4.24
N PHE A 63 -13.42 -14.00 -5.08
CA PHE A 63 -14.29 -13.97 -6.26
C PHE A 63 -13.74 -14.78 -7.44
N TYR A 64 -12.44 -15.10 -7.43
CA TYR A 64 -11.86 -15.92 -8.49
C TYR A 64 -12.07 -17.40 -8.22
N SER A 65 -12.70 -18.09 -9.15
CA SER A 65 -12.90 -19.55 -9.12
C SER A 65 -11.89 -20.24 -10.05
N GLY A 66 -11.58 -21.50 -9.75
CA GLY A 66 -10.70 -22.31 -10.59
C GLY A 66 -9.23 -22.26 -10.24
N LEU A 67 -8.80 -21.33 -9.37
CA LEU A 67 -7.40 -21.24 -8.92
C LEU A 67 -7.08 -22.37 -7.93
N SER A 68 -5.86 -22.88 -7.97
CA SER A 68 -5.37 -23.80 -6.95
C SER A 68 -5.22 -23.08 -5.60
N ALA A 69 -5.20 -23.83 -4.50
CA ALA A 69 -4.94 -23.27 -3.17
C ALA A 69 -3.55 -22.60 -3.10
N GLN A 70 -2.56 -23.15 -3.79
CA GLN A 70 -1.22 -22.60 -3.85
C GLN A 70 -1.19 -21.28 -4.63
N THR A 71 -1.80 -21.23 -5.82
CA THR A 71 -1.93 -20.00 -6.62
C THR A 71 -2.62 -18.89 -5.82
N THR A 72 -3.71 -19.26 -5.12
CA THR A 72 -4.44 -18.32 -4.25
C THR A 72 -3.54 -17.77 -3.13
N LEU A 73 -2.74 -18.63 -2.50
CA LEU A 73 -1.79 -18.23 -1.45
C LEU A 73 -0.71 -17.27 -2.00
N GLU A 74 -0.15 -17.55 -3.17
CA GLU A 74 0.83 -16.70 -3.83
C GLU A 74 0.26 -15.32 -4.17
N LEU A 75 -0.95 -15.27 -4.73
CA LEU A 75 -1.68 -14.01 -4.99
C LEU A 75 -1.96 -13.22 -3.70
N GLN A 76 -2.32 -13.89 -2.60
CA GLN A 76 -2.48 -13.24 -1.30
C GLN A 76 -1.17 -12.66 -0.79
N GLN A 77 -0.05 -13.37 -0.95
CA GLN A 77 1.27 -12.89 -0.56
C GLN A 77 1.74 -11.74 -1.45
N ALA A 78 1.51 -11.80 -2.76
CA ALA A 78 1.76 -10.72 -3.71
C ALA A 78 0.98 -9.45 -3.34
N ARG A 79 -0.31 -9.60 -3.03
CA ARG A 79 -1.16 -8.53 -2.53
C ARG A 79 -0.61 -7.94 -1.22
N ALA A 80 -0.22 -8.78 -0.26
CA ALA A 80 0.34 -8.33 1.01
C ALA A 80 1.65 -7.55 0.83
N ALA A 81 2.54 -8.03 -0.05
CA ALA A 81 3.82 -7.38 -0.34
C ALA A 81 3.65 -5.99 -0.98
N THR A 82 2.61 -5.82 -1.79
CA THR A 82 2.32 -4.56 -2.51
C THR A 82 1.36 -3.63 -1.78
N ALA A 83 0.85 -4.01 -0.59
CA ALA A 83 -0.14 -3.24 0.16
C ALA A 83 0.30 -1.79 0.48
N ARG A 84 1.61 -1.57 0.68
CA ARG A 84 2.19 -0.25 0.93
C ARG A 84 2.02 0.71 -0.27
N TYR A 85 1.93 0.20 -1.47
CA TYR A 85 1.83 0.96 -2.71
C TYR A 85 0.40 1.42 -3.03
N ARG A 86 -0.58 1.08 -2.18
CA ARG A 86 -1.89 1.76 -2.17
C ARG A 86 -1.76 3.25 -1.83
N ASN A 87 -0.73 3.62 -1.06
CA ASN A 87 -0.26 4.99 -1.03
C ASN A 87 0.74 5.18 -2.18
N PHE A 88 0.32 5.91 -3.20
CA PHE A 88 1.08 6.15 -4.42
C PHE A 88 2.47 6.74 -4.16
N ASP A 89 2.61 7.64 -3.18
CA ASP A 89 3.90 8.23 -2.82
C ASP A 89 4.94 7.19 -2.39
N ASN A 90 4.50 6.05 -1.83
CA ASN A 90 5.42 4.97 -1.46
C ASN A 90 5.99 4.27 -2.69
N ALA A 91 5.20 4.12 -3.78
CA ALA A 91 5.70 3.56 -5.03
C ALA A 91 6.79 4.47 -5.63
N ILE A 92 6.54 5.77 -5.69
CA ILE A 92 7.50 6.75 -6.20
C ILE A 92 8.79 6.76 -5.36
N LYS A 93 8.68 6.77 -4.01
CA LYS A 93 9.84 6.71 -3.10
C LYS A 93 10.66 5.43 -3.26
N ASP A 94 10.02 4.32 -3.58
CA ASP A 94 10.68 3.02 -3.79
C ASP A 94 11.25 2.86 -5.21
N GLY A 95 11.13 3.89 -6.07
CA GLY A 95 11.75 3.93 -7.40
C GLY A 95 10.88 3.44 -8.55
N TYR A 96 9.57 3.28 -8.35
CA TYR A 96 8.63 3.12 -9.45
C TYR A 96 8.45 4.47 -10.16
N ALA A 97 8.64 4.50 -11.46
CA ALA A 97 8.54 5.71 -12.28
C ALA A 97 7.49 5.52 -13.37
N ASP A 98 6.80 6.60 -13.72
CA ASP A 98 5.88 6.63 -14.85
C ASP A 98 6.63 6.30 -16.15
N ILE A 99 6.19 5.29 -16.85
CA ILE A 99 6.74 4.91 -18.17
C ILE A 99 5.92 5.47 -19.33
N ASN A 100 4.93 6.35 -19.04
CA ASN A 100 4.02 6.97 -19.99
C ASN A 100 3.22 5.94 -20.81
N VAL A 101 2.92 4.80 -20.22
CA VAL A 101 2.07 3.77 -20.81
C VAL A 101 0.71 3.83 -20.13
N ILE A 102 -0.29 4.29 -20.87
CA ILE A 102 -1.69 4.38 -20.44
C ILE A 102 -2.51 3.55 -21.42
N VAL A 103 -3.12 2.48 -20.91
CA VAL A 103 -3.88 1.56 -21.77
C VAL A 103 -5.32 1.49 -21.27
N PRO A 104 -6.32 1.66 -22.15
CA PRO A 104 -7.73 1.47 -21.79
C PRO A 104 -7.96 0.08 -21.20
N ASN A 105 -8.74 0.01 -20.10
CA ASN A 105 -8.99 -1.22 -19.33
C ASN A 105 -7.76 -1.86 -18.68
N MET A 106 -6.64 -1.13 -18.61
CA MET A 106 -5.46 -1.52 -17.83
C MET A 106 -5.14 -0.45 -16.79
N GLY A 107 -4.92 0.80 -17.22
CA GLY A 107 -4.55 1.92 -16.35
C GLY A 107 -3.20 2.54 -16.72
N HIS A 108 -2.60 3.20 -15.73
CA HIS A 108 -1.30 3.86 -15.79
C HIS A 108 -0.22 2.93 -15.23
N HIS A 109 0.89 2.77 -15.95
CA HIS A 109 1.96 1.84 -15.59
C HIS A 109 3.16 2.57 -15.01
N TYR A 110 3.57 2.13 -13.83
CA TYR A 110 4.75 2.64 -13.10
C TYR A 110 5.75 1.50 -12.94
N MET A 111 6.92 1.61 -13.55
CA MET A 111 7.94 0.55 -13.58
C MET A 111 9.12 0.87 -12.68
N LYS A 112 9.63 -0.16 -12.01
CA LYS A 112 10.89 -0.15 -11.26
C LYS A 112 11.96 -0.92 -12.03
N THR A 113 12.68 -0.23 -12.90
CA THR A 113 13.69 -0.85 -13.79
C THR A 113 14.87 -1.48 -13.07
N THR A 114 15.12 -1.12 -11.81
CA THR A 114 16.25 -1.64 -11.01
C THR A 114 16.07 -3.09 -10.57
N ILE A 115 14.87 -3.64 -10.70
CA ILE A 115 14.58 -5.06 -10.39
C ILE A 115 14.22 -5.86 -11.64
N LEU A 116 14.33 -5.26 -12.83
CA LEU A 116 14.04 -5.91 -14.09
C LEU A 116 15.17 -6.91 -14.40
N ASP A 117 14.89 -8.19 -14.29
CA ASP A 117 15.85 -9.29 -14.49
C ASP A 117 15.19 -10.51 -15.19
N ASP A 118 15.78 -11.70 -15.08
CA ASP A 118 15.26 -12.94 -15.66
C ASP A 118 14.44 -13.82 -14.69
N LYS A 119 14.05 -13.25 -13.52
CA LYS A 119 13.38 -13.99 -12.44
C LYS A 119 11.99 -13.48 -12.18
N PHE A 120 11.08 -14.39 -12.00
CA PHE A 120 9.76 -14.09 -11.49
C PHE A 120 9.74 -14.12 -9.95
N ASP A 121 9.42 -13.01 -9.31
CA ASP A 121 9.12 -12.93 -7.87
C ASP A 121 7.74 -12.29 -7.68
N TYR A 122 6.73 -13.10 -7.33
CA TYR A 122 5.38 -12.59 -7.14
C TYR A 122 5.26 -11.53 -6.03
N LYS A 123 6.28 -11.34 -5.18
CA LYS A 123 6.29 -10.29 -4.14
C LYS A 123 6.94 -9.00 -4.58
N GLN A 124 7.64 -9.01 -5.72
CA GLN A 124 8.40 -7.86 -6.22
C GLN A 124 8.05 -7.58 -7.69
N PRO A 125 6.81 -7.15 -8.00
CA PRO A 125 6.42 -6.85 -9.37
C PRO A 125 7.26 -5.71 -9.93
N GLU A 126 7.68 -5.83 -11.18
CA GLU A 126 8.42 -4.80 -11.90
C GLU A 126 7.55 -3.60 -12.21
N ILE A 127 6.22 -3.79 -12.35
CA ILE A 127 5.27 -2.76 -12.72
C ILE A 127 4.10 -2.76 -11.73
N LEU A 128 3.69 -1.56 -11.32
CA LEU A 128 2.46 -1.29 -10.60
C LEU A 128 1.48 -0.59 -11.55
N VAL A 129 0.25 -1.07 -11.57
CA VAL A 129 -0.81 -0.52 -12.43
C VAL A 129 -1.82 0.25 -11.59
N TYR A 130 -2.03 1.50 -11.97
CA TYR A 130 -2.92 2.41 -11.25
C TYR A 130 -4.07 2.88 -12.14
N ASN A 131 -5.27 2.95 -11.54
CA ASN A 131 -6.36 3.75 -12.08
C ASN A 131 -6.19 5.20 -11.62
N LYS A 132 -6.39 6.16 -12.51
CA LYS A 132 -6.44 7.57 -12.14
C LYS A 132 -7.89 7.94 -11.90
N GLU A 133 -8.20 8.42 -10.70
CA GLU A 133 -9.53 8.84 -10.30
C GLU A 133 -9.84 10.26 -10.81
N GLU A 134 -11.12 10.64 -10.81
CA GLU A 134 -11.57 11.97 -11.25
C GLU A 134 -10.95 13.12 -10.44
N ASP A 135 -10.65 12.88 -9.15
CA ASP A 135 -9.98 13.86 -8.28
C ASP A 135 -8.46 13.95 -8.51
N GLY A 136 -7.93 13.18 -9.46
CA GLY A 136 -6.52 13.11 -9.82
C GLY A 136 -5.69 12.17 -8.95
N SER A 137 -6.29 11.51 -7.95
CA SER A 137 -5.60 10.51 -7.15
C SER A 137 -5.36 9.21 -7.94
N PHE A 138 -4.43 8.37 -7.44
CA PHE A 138 -4.10 7.08 -8.05
C PHE A 138 -4.51 5.93 -7.14
N GLN A 139 -5.34 5.01 -7.67
CA GLN A 139 -5.75 3.79 -7.01
C GLN A 139 -4.96 2.61 -7.59
N LEU A 140 -4.22 1.87 -6.76
CA LEU A 140 -3.56 0.65 -7.18
C LEU A 140 -4.62 -0.40 -7.54
N VAL A 141 -4.58 -0.93 -8.77
CA VAL A 141 -5.58 -1.87 -9.29
C VAL A 141 -4.99 -3.24 -9.61
N ALA A 142 -3.74 -3.29 -10.11
CA ALA A 142 -3.06 -4.52 -10.46
C ALA A 142 -1.55 -4.40 -10.27
N MET A 143 -0.91 -5.55 -10.40
CA MET A 143 0.53 -5.67 -10.61
C MET A 143 0.75 -6.29 -11.98
N GLU A 144 1.89 -5.96 -12.58
CA GLU A 144 2.35 -6.57 -13.80
C GLU A 144 3.82 -6.98 -13.63
N TYR A 145 4.11 -8.21 -13.94
CA TYR A 145 5.47 -8.77 -13.92
C TYR A 145 6.07 -8.65 -15.31
N ALA A 146 7.34 -8.30 -15.39
CA ALA A 146 8.01 -8.05 -16.65
C ALA A 146 9.39 -8.74 -16.69
N ILE A 147 9.62 -9.54 -17.72
CA ILE A 147 10.91 -10.19 -17.97
C ILE A 147 11.37 -9.86 -19.38
N PRO A 148 12.61 -9.34 -19.57
CA PRO A 148 13.11 -9.02 -20.92
C PRO A 148 13.16 -10.23 -21.83
N LEU A 149 12.67 -10.08 -23.08
CA LEU A 149 12.65 -11.16 -24.08
C LEU A 149 14.05 -11.70 -24.43
N ASN A 150 15.07 -10.89 -24.28
CA ASN A 150 16.46 -11.30 -24.52
C ASN A 150 17.05 -12.13 -23.38
N LEU A 151 16.39 -12.17 -22.21
CA LEU A 151 16.79 -12.96 -21.06
C LEU A 151 16.02 -14.28 -20.94
N SER A 152 14.83 -14.36 -21.56
CA SER A 152 14.04 -15.60 -21.62
C SER A 152 13.47 -15.81 -23.02
N LEU A 153 13.87 -16.87 -23.70
CA LEU A 153 13.41 -17.18 -25.07
C LEU A 153 11.97 -17.74 -25.06
N ASP A 154 11.63 -18.51 -24.03
CA ASP A 154 10.31 -19.08 -23.81
C ASP A 154 9.57 -18.31 -22.71
N ALA A 155 8.26 -18.52 -22.59
CA ALA A 155 7.48 -17.94 -21.52
C ALA A 155 8.05 -18.35 -20.15
N PRO A 156 8.30 -17.40 -19.22
CA PRO A 156 8.85 -17.70 -17.91
C PRO A 156 7.89 -18.58 -17.08
N GLU A 157 8.42 -19.25 -16.06
CA GLU A 157 7.58 -19.79 -14.99
C GLU A 157 6.97 -18.63 -14.21
N GLY A 158 5.68 -18.71 -13.92
CA GLY A 158 4.93 -17.69 -13.18
C GLY A 158 4.38 -18.20 -11.86
N PHE A 159 3.10 -17.90 -11.59
CA PHE A 159 2.38 -18.45 -10.42
C PHE A 159 2.21 -19.96 -10.55
N THR A 160 2.12 -20.64 -9.41
CA THR A 160 1.87 -22.10 -9.41
C THR A 160 0.54 -22.41 -10.11
N GLY A 161 0.56 -23.38 -11.04
CA GLY A 161 -0.61 -23.78 -11.81
C GLY A 161 -0.44 -23.49 -13.29
N SER A 162 -1.54 -23.35 -14.00
CA SER A 162 -1.58 -23.13 -15.46
C SER A 162 -2.48 -21.97 -15.85
N GLU A 163 -2.90 -21.17 -14.88
CA GLU A 163 -3.92 -20.13 -15.08
C GLU A 163 -3.31 -18.77 -15.44
N ASP A 164 -2.01 -18.57 -15.20
CA ASP A 164 -1.27 -17.38 -15.59
C ASP A 164 -1.01 -17.32 -17.09
N VAL A 165 -1.12 -16.13 -17.65
CA VAL A 165 -1.01 -15.89 -19.09
C VAL A 165 0.06 -14.86 -19.36
N TRP A 166 1.26 -15.32 -19.74
CA TRP A 166 2.33 -14.46 -20.20
C TRP A 166 2.08 -13.96 -21.61
N ASP A 167 2.05 -12.64 -21.79
CA ASP A 167 2.03 -11.98 -23.10
C ASP A 167 3.45 -11.73 -23.59
N ARG A 168 3.78 -12.23 -24.78
CA ARG A 168 5.05 -11.95 -25.45
C ARG A 168 4.97 -10.61 -26.17
N ASN A 169 5.20 -9.53 -25.46
CA ASN A 169 5.10 -8.18 -25.99
C ASN A 169 6.38 -7.74 -26.69
N THR A 170 6.41 -7.90 -28.01
CA THR A 170 7.57 -7.52 -28.83
C THR A 170 7.74 -6.01 -28.96
N GLY A 171 6.68 -5.23 -28.77
CA GLY A 171 6.71 -3.77 -28.83
C GLY A 171 7.52 -3.15 -27.69
N PHE A 172 7.42 -3.74 -26.50
CA PHE A 172 8.21 -3.36 -25.33
C PHE A 172 9.46 -4.23 -25.13
N GLY A 173 9.58 -5.34 -25.85
CA GLY A 173 10.68 -6.29 -25.66
C GLY A 173 10.60 -7.09 -24.35
N LEU A 174 9.38 -7.32 -23.85
CA LEU A 174 9.12 -7.92 -22.55
C LEU A 174 8.14 -9.09 -22.65
N TRP A 175 8.31 -10.08 -21.80
CA TRP A 175 7.24 -10.93 -21.31
C TRP A 175 6.49 -10.17 -20.24
N LEU A 176 5.15 -10.15 -20.31
CA LEU A 176 4.28 -9.41 -19.39
C LEU A 176 3.20 -10.35 -18.81
N LEU A 177 3.00 -10.27 -17.49
CA LEU A 177 1.98 -11.04 -16.77
C LEU A 177 1.23 -10.13 -15.80
N HIS A 178 -0.06 -9.94 -16.01
CA HIS A 178 -0.93 -9.19 -15.10
C HIS A 178 -1.42 -10.03 -13.92
N ALA A 179 -1.60 -9.40 -12.75
CA ALA A 179 -2.27 -9.98 -11.59
C ALA A 179 -3.20 -8.95 -10.93
N TRP A 180 -4.52 -9.14 -11.13
CA TRP A 180 -5.57 -8.24 -10.62
C TRP A 180 -5.93 -8.58 -9.17
N VAL A 181 -5.04 -8.26 -8.24
CA VAL A 181 -5.24 -8.56 -6.82
C VAL A 181 -5.85 -7.41 -6.02
N TRP A 182 -5.93 -6.21 -6.61
CA TRP A 182 -6.44 -5.00 -5.96
C TRP A 182 -7.82 -4.59 -6.47
N SER A 183 -8.12 -4.87 -7.73
CA SER A 183 -9.43 -4.68 -8.36
C SER A 183 -9.89 -6.01 -8.95
N PHE A 184 -11.14 -6.41 -8.67
CA PHE A 184 -11.70 -7.64 -9.26
C PHE A 184 -11.78 -7.49 -10.78
N ASN A 185 -11.34 -8.53 -11.48
CA ASN A 185 -11.45 -8.63 -12.93
C ASN A 185 -12.40 -9.78 -13.32
N SER A 186 -13.54 -9.46 -13.90
CA SER A 186 -14.51 -10.46 -14.34
C SER A 186 -13.98 -11.40 -15.44
N ASN A 187 -12.92 -10.99 -16.15
CA ASN A 187 -12.26 -11.78 -17.18
C ASN A 187 -11.21 -12.76 -16.64
N GLY A 188 -10.94 -12.72 -15.32
CA GLY A 188 -9.95 -13.57 -14.65
C GLY A 188 -8.77 -12.77 -14.08
N VAL A 189 -8.15 -13.32 -13.04
CA VAL A 189 -7.07 -12.64 -12.29
C VAL A 189 -5.84 -12.34 -13.12
N PHE A 190 -5.56 -13.16 -14.12
CA PHE A 190 -4.38 -13.01 -15.00
C PHE A 190 -4.70 -12.46 -16.39
N ASN A 191 -5.97 -12.08 -16.64
CA ASN A 191 -6.30 -11.48 -17.94
C ASN A 191 -5.61 -10.12 -18.10
N PRO A 192 -5.04 -9.79 -19.25
CA PRO A 192 -4.33 -8.53 -19.45
C PRO A 192 -5.22 -7.29 -19.30
N THR A 193 -6.52 -7.39 -19.55
CA THR A 193 -7.45 -6.24 -19.45
C THR A 193 -8.54 -6.47 -18.43
N ASN A 194 -8.95 -5.41 -17.73
CA ASN A 194 -10.03 -5.41 -16.76
C ASN A 194 -11.11 -4.37 -17.16
N PRO A 195 -12.33 -4.79 -17.55
CA PRO A 195 -13.36 -3.87 -18.00
C PRO A 195 -13.86 -2.89 -16.92
N SER A 196 -13.54 -3.10 -15.64
CA SER A 196 -13.88 -2.18 -14.56
C SER A 196 -12.86 -1.05 -14.36
N VAL A 197 -11.73 -1.05 -15.09
CA VAL A 197 -10.71 0.01 -15.02
C VAL A 197 -10.94 1.00 -16.15
N HIS A 198 -11.11 2.26 -15.78
CA HIS A 198 -11.35 3.36 -16.71
C HIS A 198 -10.19 4.35 -16.65
N THR A 199 -9.58 4.63 -17.80
CA THR A 199 -8.58 5.71 -17.93
C THR A 199 -9.31 7.01 -18.21
N HIS A 200 -9.25 7.96 -17.30
CA HIS A 200 -9.80 9.32 -17.43
C HIS A 200 -8.75 10.30 -17.92
#